data_fa02d17d5e8b75e5b2a2383ed32bfa18
#
_entry.id   fa02d17d5e8b75e5b2a2383ed32bfa18
#
_cell.length_a   1.000
_cell.length_b   1.000
_cell.length_c   1.000
_cell.angle_alpha   90.00
_cell.angle_beta   90.00
_cell.angle_gamma   90.00
#
_symmetry.space_group_name_H-M   'P 1'
#
loop_
_entity.id
_entity.type
_entity.pdbx_description
1 polymer ?
#
loop_
_entity_poly.entity_id
_entity_poly.type
_entity_poly.pdbx_seq_one_letter_code
_entity_poly.pdbx_strand_id
1 'polypeptide(L)'
;MKDPSAIRLALSRTVDHTDLSALGAKYEGKVRDNYTTADGRRYIVTTDRVSAFDRVLGTLPLKGQVLNRLAVFWFEKTAHFAPNHLISVPDPNVVLATECVPLPVEWVMRSYVTGVTSTSIWTHYEKGGRHFCGHALPEGLRKNDRLPHPILTPSTKAEKGDHDVSVSRDELLAMGRISAEDFEAGAALVSALFTFGQRFCADRGLLLVDTKYELGKTPDGRIVVIDEMHTPDSSRYWFADSYEGRLTRGEEPESFDKEYLRRFLAAAGFRGDGPIPPIPDDVRVEASRRYIEAFERITGAPFEPDLDDPETRMRKNLGLSAEGPSWRRS
;
A
#
# COMPACT_ATOMS: atom_id res chain seq x y z
N MET A 1 -0.57 -7.10 -18.98
CA MET A 1 0.52 -7.71 -19.81
C MET A 1 0.23 -9.19 -20.01
N LYS A 2 0.02 -9.66 -21.26
CA LYS A 2 -0.32 -11.08 -21.54
C LYS A 2 0.92 -11.98 -21.59
N ASP A 3 2.10 -11.43 -21.89
CA ASP A 3 3.36 -12.18 -21.99
C ASP A 3 4.21 -12.00 -20.73
N PRO A 4 4.56 -13.08 -20.01
CA PRO A 4 5.40 -13.02 -18.83
C PRO A 4 6.90 -12.85 -19.11
N SER A 5 7.33 -12.78 -20.38
CA SER A 5 8.75 -12.71 -20.76
C SER A 5 9.47 -11.50 -20.14
N ALA A 6 8.86 -10.31 -20.15
CA ALA A 6 9.42 -9.12 -19.53
C ALA A 6 9.57 -9.26 -18.00
N ILE A 7 8.60 -9.93 -17.35
CA ILE A 7 8.68 -10.19 -15.91
C ILE A 7 9.84 -11.18 -15.62
N ARG A 8 10.01 -12.21 -16.44
CA ARG A 8 11.10 -13.18 -16.29
C ARG A 8 12.48 -12.54 -16.51
N LEU A 9 12.61 -11.62 -17.46
CA LEU A 9 13.85 -10.85 -17.66
C LEU A 9 14.20 -9.98 -16.44
N ALA A 10 13.20 -9.47 -15.72
CA ALA A 10 13.39 -8.64 -14.55
C ALA A 10 13.69 -9.44 -13.26
N LEU A 11 13.60 -10.78 -13.25
CA LEU A 11 13.85 -11.60 -12.06
C LEU A 11 15.23 -11.38 -11.43
N SER A 12 16.27 -11.23 -12.27
CA SER A 12 17.65 -11.00 -11.82
C SER A 12 17.98 -9.52 -11.58
N ARG A 13 17.01 -8.61 -11.78
CA ARG A 13 17.21 -7.16 -11.73
C ARG A 13 16.25 -6.49 -10.74
N THR A 14 15.81 -7.22 -9.72
CA THR A 14 14.93 -6.66 -8.69
C THR A 14 15.66 -5.66 -7.80
N VAL A 15 14.96 -4.61 -7.42
CA VAL A 15 15.44 -3.59 -6.46
C VAL A 15 15.12 -4.07 -5.05
N ASP A 16 16.10 -4.64 -4.37
CA ASP A 16 15.98 -5.07 -2.97
C ASP A 16 16.27 -3.92 -2.00
N HIS A 17 17.34 -3.20 -2.23
CA HIS A 17 17.74 -2.01 -1.47
C HIS A 17 18.43 -1.03 -2.42
N THR A 18 18.63 0.20 -1.96
CA THR A 18 19.34 1.20 -2.75
C THR A 18 20.42 1.90 -1.92
N ASP A 19 21.45 2.39 -2.59
CA ASP A 19 22.41 3.34 -2.04
C ASP A 19 22.48 4.59 -2.93
N LEU A 20 21.65 5.55 -2.55
CA LEU A 20 21.58 6.88 -3.17
C LEU A 20 21.90 7.96 -2.12
N SER A 21 22.82 7.65 -1.22
CA SER A 21 23.20 8.48 -0.07
C SER A 21 23.66 9.90 -0.47
N ALA A 22 24.11 10.08 -1.72
CA ALA A 22 24.39 11.41 -2.29
C ALA A 22 23.16 12.33 -2.35
N LEU A 23 21.92 11.79 -2.29
CA LEU A 23 20.68 12.58 -2.24
C LEU A 23 20.37 13.13 -0.86
N GLY A 24 20.84 12.49 0.21
CA GLY A 24 20.56 12.89 1.59
C GLY A 24 20.55 11.72 2.58
N ALA A 25 20.03 11.98 3.77
CA ALA A 25 19.96 10.98 4.83
C ALA A 25 18.98 9.86 4.47
N LYS A 26 19.44 8.59 4.53
CA LYS A 26 18.64 7.42 4.22
C LYS A 26 17.82 6.96 5.43
N TYR A 27 16.56 6.64 5.19
CA TYR A 27 15.71 5.82 6.05
C TYR A 27 15.18 4.63 5.24
N GLU A 28 15.46 3.41 5.68
CA GLU A 28 15.02 2.19 5.03
C GLU A 28 13.75 1.65 5.72
N GLY A 29 12.63 1.68 4.98
CA GLY A 29 11.38 1.06 5.38
C GLY A 29 11.26 -0.38 4.89
N LYS A 30 10.14 -1.05 5.16
CA LYS A 30 9.89 -2.44 4.74
C LYS A 30 9.91 -2.62 3.22
N VAL A 31 9.38 -1.65 2.47
CA VAL A 31 9.21 -1.75 1.00
C VAL A 31 9.67 -0.49 0.26
N ARG A 32 10.16 0.52 0.96
CA ARG A 32 10.68 1.77 0.39
C ARG A 32 11.97 2.19 1.04
N ASP A 33 12.84 2.79 0.25
CA ASP A 33 14.02 3.50 0.73
C ASP A 33 13.77 5.00 0.55
N ASN A 34 13.94 5.77 1.60
CA ASN A 34 13.67 7.20 1.62
C ASN A 34 14.98 7.97 1.82
N TYR A 35 15.14 9.08 1.10
CA TYR A 35 16.29 9.97 1.22
C TYR A 35 15.82 11.38 1.46
N THR A 36 16.06 11.90 2.66
CA THR A 36 15.66 13.27 3.04
C THR A 36 16.77 14.24 2.71
N THR A 37 16.47 15.25 1.91
CA THR A 37 17.40 16.29 1.50
C THR A 37 17.45 17.44 2.51
N ALA A 38 18.53 18.23 2.51
CA ALA A 38 18.69 19.35 3.43
C ALA A 38 17.69 20.50 3.19
N ASP A 39 17.08 20.58 2.01
CA ASP A 39 16.12 21.61 1.62
C ASP A 39 14.65 21.23 1.87
N GLY A 40 14.39 20.20 2.68
CA GLY A 40 13.04 19.80 3.09
C GLY A 40 12.26 19.03 2.02
N ARG A 41 12.95 18.30 1.16
CA ARG A 41 12.37 17.36 0.19
C ARG A 41 12.77 15.93 0.53
N ARG A 42 12.01 14.98 -0.02
CA ARG A 42 12.25 13.55 0.16
C ARG A 42 12.17 12.83 -1.16
N TYR A 43 13.22 12.08 -1.51
CA TYR A 43 13.12 11.06 -2.54
C TYR A 43 12.60 9.76 -1.91
N ILE A 44 11.53 9.21 -2.48
CA ILE A 44 10.94 7.94 -2.06
C ILE A 44 11.17 6.93 -3.16
N VAL A 45 11.99 5.93 -2.89
CA VAL A 45 12.27 4.84 -3.83
C VAL A 45 11.39 3.65 -3.47
N THR A 46 10.43 3.34 -4.33
CA THR A 46 9.61 2.14 -4.19
C THR A 46 10.41 0.94 -4.70
N THR A 47 10.78 0.06 -3.79
CA THR A 47 11.56 -1.15 -4.08
C THR A 47 10.67 -2.30 -4.53
N ASP A 48 11.30 -3.38 -5.01
CA ASP A 48 10.61 -4.62 -5.35
C ASP A 48 10.38 -5.53 -4.15
N ARG A 49 10.77 -5.10 -2.94
CA ARG A 49 10.50 -5.85 -1.70
C ARG A 49 9.01 -6.07 -1.51
N VAL A 50 8.63 -7.27 -1.14
CA VAL A 50 7.29 -7.62 -0.71
C VAL A 50 7.28 -7.95 0.77
N SER A 51 6.35 -7.37 1.52
CA SER A 51 6.19 -7.61 2.94
C SER A 51 4.82 -8.20 3.25
N ALA A 52 4.79 -9.15 4.17
CA ALA A 52 3.59 -9.61 4.85
C ALA A 52 3.98 -10.11 6.25
N PHE A 53 3.01 -10.19 7.17
CA PHE A 53 3.28 -10.59 8.56
C PHE A 53 4.37 -9.73 9.22
N ASP A 54 4.40 -8.45 8.91
CA ASP A 54 5.42 -7.47 9.35
C ASP A 54 6.87 -7.79 8.99
N ARG A 55 7.09 -8.72 8.06
CA ARG A 55 8.41 -9.16 7.58
C ARG A 55 8.57 -8.94 6.08
N VAL A 56 9.79 -8.62 5.65
CA VAL A 56 10.17 -8.64 4.23
C VAL A 56 10.36 -10.10 3.81
N LEU A 57 9.62 -10.53 2.81
CA LEU A 57 9.56 -11.93 2.36
C LEU A 57 10.52 -12.22 1.19
N GLY A 58 10.96 -11.19 0.49
CA GLY A 58 11.78 -11.25 -0.72
C GLY A 58 11.40 -10.14 -1.68
N THR A 59 11.70 -10.33 -2.96
CA THR A 59 11.41 -9.35 -4.02
C THR A 59 10.52 -9.94 -5.11
N LEU A 60 9.66 -9.10 -5.69
CA LEU A 60 8.84 -9.41 -6.87
C LEU A 60 9.25 -8.49 -8.02
N PRO A 61 9.65 -9.04 -9.19
CA PRO A 61 10.13 -8.23 -10.29
C PRO A 61 9.10 -7.19 -10.73
N LEU A 62 9.55 -5.95 -10.97
CA LEU A 62 8.73 -4.81 -11.43
C LEU A 62 7.69 -4.29 -10.43
N LYS A 63 7.58 -4.88 -9.23
CA LYS A 63 6.60 -4.44 -8.22
C LYS A 63 6.77 -2.97 -7.86
N GLY A 64 8.01 -2.51 -7.70
CA GLY A 64 8.31 -1.12 -7.38
C GLY A 64 7.79 -0.15 -8.44
N GLN A 65 8.01 -0.45 -9.72
CA GLN A 65 7.48 0.37 -10.81
C GLN A 65 5.96 0.40 -10.84
N VAL A 66 5.31 -0.75 -10.64
CA VAL A 66 3.84 -0.84 -10.62
C VAL A 66 3.27 0.02 -9.50
N LEU A 67 3.77 -0.13 -8.27
CA LEU A 67 3.23 0.58 -7.11
C LEU A 67 3.50 2.09 -7.19
N ASN A 68 4.72 2.48 -7.62
CA ASN A 68 5.05 3.88 -7.76
C ASN A 68 4.15 4.58 -8.78
N ARG A 69 3.96 3.98 -9.96
CA ARG A 69 3.08 4.51 -11.00
C ARG A 69 1.61 4.53 -10.59
N LEU A 70 1.14 3.54 -9.81
CA LEU A 70 -0.22 3.55 -9.27
C LEU A 70 -0.40 4.68 -8.25
N ALA A 71 0.54 4.88 -7.34
CA ALA A 71 0.48 5.96 -6.37
C ALA A 71 0.44 7.33 -7.08
N VAL A 72 1.31 7.54 -8.07
CA VAL A 72 1.33 8.76 -8.90
C VAL A 72 0.01 8.96 -9.62
N PHE A 73 -0.52 7.92 -10.29
CA PHE A 73 -1.81 7.97 -10.96
C PHE A 73 -2.93 8.46 -10.03
N TRP A 74 -3.00 7.93 -8.81
CA TRP A 74 -4.04 8.33 -7.86
C TRP A 74 -3.80 9.75 -7.32
N PHE A 75 -2.57 10.15 -7.04
CA PHE A 75 -2.23 11.51 -6.63
C PHE A 75 -2.66 12.53 -7.69
N GLU A 76 -2.38 12.26 -8.95
CA GLU A 76 -2.79 13.15 -10.07
C GLU A 76 -4.31 13.19 -10.24
N LYS A 77 -4.99 12.02 -10.16
CA LYS A 77 -6.45 11.94 -10.30
C LYS A 77 -7.22 12.68 -9.21
N THR A 78 -6.66 12.78 -8.02
CA THR A 78 -7.32 13.38 -6.86
C THR A 78 -6.81 14.78 -6.51
N ALA A 79 -5.76 15.28 -7.18
CA ALA A 79 -5.10 16.54 -6.87
C ALA A 79 -6.05 17.76 -6.80
N HIS A 80 -7.16 17.74 -7.53
CA HIS A 80 -8.13 18.82 -7.58
C HIS A 80 -8.97 18.98 -6.29
N PHE A 81 -9.02 17.98 -5.40
CA PHE A 81 -9.74 18.05 -4.12
C PHE A 81 -8.95 17.51 -2.93
N ALA A 82 -7.90 16.73 -3.16
CA ALA A 82 -7.10 16.10 -2.13
C ALA A 82 -5.61 16.46 -2.33
N PRO A 83 -5.06 17.38 -1.52
CA PRO A 83 -3.66 17.73 -1.60
C PRO A 83 -2.78 16.54 -1.21
N ASN A 84 -1.65 16.40 -1.87
CA ASN A 84 -0.67 15.35 -1.61
C ASN A 84 0.76 15.91 -1.65
N HIS A 85 1.73 15.10 -1.25
CA HIS A 85 3.12 15.52 -1.11
C HIS A 85 3.94 15.45 -2.41
N LEU A 86 3.39 14.92 -3.51
CA LEU A 86 4.11 14.69 -4.77
C LEU A 86 4.60 16.02 -5.38
N ILE A 87 5.88 16.09 -5.73
CA ILE A 87 6.49 17.19 -6.49
C ILE A 87 6.76 16.74 -7.93
N SER A 88 7.44 15.60 -8.12
CA SER A 88 7.78 15.08 -9.46
C SER A 88 8.10 13.59 -9.41
N VAL A 89 8.21 12.99 -10.61
CA VAL A 89 8.49 11.54 -10.78
C VAL A 89 9.76 11.43 -11.65
N PRO A 90 10.95 11.52 -11.04
CA PRO A 90 12.19 11.48 -11.79
C PRO A 90 12.53 10.10 -12.39
N ASP A 91 12.01 9.01 -11.79
CA ASP A 91 12.28 7.65 -12.26
C ASP A 91 11.02 6.77 -12.06
N PRO A 92 10.80 5.70 -12.85
CA PRO A 92 9.67 4.78 -12.66
C PRO A 92 9.53 4.20 -11.23
N ASN A 93 10.64 4.13 -10.48
CA ASN A 93 10.66 3.68 -9.09
C ASN A 93 10.71 4.83 -8.07
N VAL A 94 10.88 6.09 -8.49
CA VAL A 94 11.20 7.20 -7.58
C VAL A 94 10.22 8.35 -7.72
N VAL A 95 9.70 8.82 -6.61
CA VAL A 95 9.04 10.12 -6.52
C VAL A 95 9.91 11.10 -5.70
N LEU A 96 9.88 12.36 -6.09
CA LEU A 96 10.32 13.48 -5.27
C LEU A 96 9.07 14.07 -4.61
N ALA A 97 9.12 14.23 -3.32
CA ALA A 97 8.01 14.69 -2.50
C ALA A 97 8.44 15.80 -1.53
N THR A 98 7.46 16.58 -1.07
CA THR A 98 7.64 17.47 0.08
C THR A 98 7.88 16.64 1.33
N GLU A 99 8.91 16.96 2.11
CA GLU A 99 9.10 16.38 3.43
C GLU A 99 7.96 16.84 4.36
N CYS A 100 7.23 15.88 4.89
CA CYS A 100 6.09 16.13 5.77
C CYS A 100 6.32 15.47 7.12
N VAL A 101 5.78 16.05 8.18
CA VAL A 101 5.70 15.40 9.49
C VAL A 101 4.50 14.45 9.48
N PRO A 102 4.71 13.11 9.54
CA PRO A 102 3.60 12.16 9.52
C PRO A 102 2.68 12.36 10.73
N LEU A 103 1.37 12.31 10.51
CA LEU A 103 0.42 12.19 11.60
C LEU A 103 0.53 10.77 12.21
N PRO A 104 0.50 10.63 13.54
CA PRO A 104 0.74 9.36 14.23
C PRO A 104 -0.51 8.45 14.24
N VAL A 105 -1.21 8.41 13.11
CA VAL A 105 -2.45 7.66 12.91
C VAL A 105 -2.38 6.98 11.53
N GLU A 106 -2.71 5.71 11.47
CA GLU A 106 -3.05 5.04 10.22
C GLU A 106 -4.56 5.16 9.97
N TRP A 107 -4.93 5.66 8.83
CA TRP A 107 -6.32 5.98 8.47
C TRP A 107 -6.89 4.85 7.61
N VAL A 108 -7.64 3.93 8.21
CA VAL A 108 -8.18 2.77 7.50
C VAL A 108 -9.67 2.94 7.24
N MET A 109 -10.04 3.12 5.96
CA MET A 109 -11.43 3.12 5.51
C MET A 109 -11.86 1.72 5.11
N ARG A 110 -13.06 1.30 5.54
CA ARG A 110 -13.60 -0.05 5.27
C ARG A 110 -15.04 0.01 4.82
N SER A 111 -15.38 -0.78 3.78
CA SER A 111 -16.76 -0.99 3.31
C SER A 111 -17.24 -2.43 3.47
N TYR A 112 -16.39 -3.35 3.93
CA TYR A 112 -16.70 -4.77 4.06
C TYR A 112 -16.12 -5.33 5.37
N VAL A 113 -16.81 -6.35 5.90
CA VAL A 113 -16.39 -7.05 7.12
C VAL A 113 -15.43 -8.19 6.74
N THR A 114 -14.15 -7.88 6.63
CA THR A 114 -13.13 -8.82 6.13
C THR A 114 -11.81 -8.73 6.89
N GLY A 115 -10.86 -9.57 6.50
CA GLY A 115 -9.50 -9.63 7.05
C GLY A 115 -9.34 -10.74 8.08
N VAL A 116 -8.06 -11.09 8.33
CA VAL A 116 -7.67 -12.23 9.19
C VAL A 116 -6.60 -11.88 10.22
N THR A 117 -6.16 -10.62 10.27
CA THR A 117 -5.18 -10.12 11.25
C THR A 117 -5.87 -9.69 12.54
N SER A 118 -5.10 -9.46 13.60
CA SER A 118 -5.62 -8.99 14.91
C SER A 118 -6.36 -7.65 14.81
N THR A 119 -5.98 -6.78 13.87
CA THR A 119 -6.60 -5.47 13.61
C THR A 119 -7.74 -5.52 12.60
N SER A 120 -8.16 -6.72 12.15
CA SER A 120 -9.22 -6.87 11.16
C SER A 120 -10.60 -6.81 11.80
N ILE A 121 -11.51 -6.12 11.14
CA ILE A 121 -12.91 -6.01 11.58
C ILE A 121 -13.60 -7.38 11.65
N TRP A 122 -13.32 -8.32 10.71
CA TRP A 122 -13.89 -9.66 10.77
C TRP A 122 -13.41 -10.43 11.98
N THR A 123 -12.11 -10.43 12.27
CA THR A 123 -11.55 -11.13 13.43
C THR A 123 -12.15 -10.65 14.76
N HIS A 124 -12.45 -9.33 14.85
CA HIS A 124 -13.15 -8.76 15.99
C HIS A 124 -14.63 -9.22 16.06
N TYR A 125 -15.32 -9.14 14.91
CA TYR A 125 -16.75 -9.51 14.82
C TYR A 125 -16.99 -10.99 15.09
N GLU A 126 -16.17 -11.88 14.53
CA GLU A 126 -16.25 -13.34 14.72
C GLU A 126 -16.11 -13.75 16.20
N LYS A 127 -15.31 -12.98 16.97
CA LYS A 127 -15.15 -13.17 18.43
C LYS A 127 -16.29 -12.58 19.27
N GLY A 128 -17.37 -12.12 18.64
CA GLY A 128 -18.53 -11.56 19.32
C GLY A 128 -18.52 -10.04 19.49
N GLY A 129 -17.49 -9.32 19.01
CA GLY A 129 -17.44 -7.86 19.04
C GLY A 129 -18.52 -7.23 18.17
N ARG A 130 -19.25 -6.25 18.73
CA ARG A 130 -20.32 -5.52 18.01
C ARG A 130 -20.07 -4.01 17.97
N HIS A 131 -18.92 -3.58 18.48
CA HIS A 131 -18.43 -2.20 18.37
C HIS A 131 -16.98 -2.25 17.95
N PHE A 132 -16.63 -1.54 16.88
CA PHE A 132 -15.27 -1.51 16.36
C PHE A 132 -14.85 -0.08 16.03
N CYS A 133 -13.80 0.41 16.66
CA CYS A 133 -13.31 1.80 16.51
C CYS A 133 -14.41 2.86 16.68
N GLY A 134 -15.33 2.66 17.65
CA GLY A 134 -16.45 3.58 17.90
C GLY A 134 -17.70 3.35 17.05
N HIS A 135 -17.66 2.43 16.08
CA HIS A 135 -18.81 2.11 15.22
C HIS A 135 -19.57 0.88 15.73
N ALA A 136 -20.91 0.98 15.83
CA ALA A 136 -21.76 -0.17 16.06
C ALA A 136 -21.87 -1.01 14.79
N LEU A 137 -21.70 -2.32 14.92
CA LEU A 137 -21.80 -3.27 13.82
C LEU A 137 -23.15 -4.01 13.89
N PRO A 138 -23.88 -4.13 12.75
CA PRO A 138 -25.13 -4.88 12.70
C PRO A 138 -24.96 -6.35 13.12
N GLU A 139 -26.04 -6.95 13.64
CA GLU A 139 -26.07 -8.39 13.87
C GLU A 139 -26.21 -9.17 12.55
N GLY A 140 -25.75 -10.42 12.57
CA GLY A 140 -25.93 -11.36 11.46
C GLY A 140 -24.98 -11.17 10.27
N LEU A 141 -23.95 -10.32 10.39
CA LEU A 141 -22.94 -10.18 9.35
C LEU A 141 -22.09 -11.45 9.23
N ARG A 142 -21.80 -11.82 8.00
CA ARG A 142 -20.87 -12.90 7.65
C ARG A 142 -19.54 -12.29 7.19
N LYS A 143 -18.52 -13.11 7.15
CA LYS A 143 -17.25 -12.72 6.54
C LYS A 143 -17.45 -12.25 5.11
N ASN A 144 -16.82 -11.14 4.77
CA ASN A 144 -16.88 -10.48 3.49
C ASN A 144 -18.24 -9.81 3.15
N ASP A 145 -19.20 -9.76 4.06
CA ASP A 145 -20.43 -8.99 3.88
C ASP A 145 -20.11 -7.48 3.77
N ARG A 146 -20.90 -6.77 2.99
CA ARG A 146 -20.82 -5.32 2.84
C ARG A 146 -21.40 -4.63 4.07
N LEU A 147 -20.71 -3.60 4.58
CA LEU A 147 -21.22 -2.71 5.60
C LEU A 147 -22.32 -1.80 5.03
N PRO A 148 -23.29 -1.34 5.85
CA PRO A 148 -24.33 -0.41 5.41
C PRO A 148 -23.76 0.89 4.82
N HIS A 149 -22.65 1.37 5.36
CA HIS A 149 -21.88 2.52 4.89
C HIS A 149 -20.38 2.31 5.21
N PRO A 150 -19.48 2.98 4.47
CA PRO A 150 -18.07 2.94 4.81
C PRO A 150 -17.80 3.52 6.20
N ILE A 151 -16.88 2.92 6.94
CA ILE A 151 -16.47 3.37 8.27
C ILE A 151 -14.98 3.65 8.30
N LEU A 152 -14.59 4.67 9.08
CA LEU A 152 -13.20 4.95 9.39
C LEU A 152 -12.80 4.19 10.66
N THR A 153 -11.79 3.35 10.56
CA THR A 153 -11.29 2.51 11.65
C THR A 153 -9.80 2.76 11.82
N PRO A 154 -9.43 3.87 12.48
CA PRO A 154 -8.03 4.23 12.63
C PRO A 154 -7.27 3.22 13.48
N SER A 155 -5.95 3.17 13.28
CA SER A 155 -5.04 2.50 14.20
C SER A 155 -3.92 3.44 14.66
N THR A 156 -3.38 3.14 15.83
CA THR A 156 -2.13 3.77 16.26
C THR A 156 -1.02 3.36 15.32
N LYS A 157 -0.08 4.27 15.06
CA LYS A 157 1.19 3.92 14.41
C LYS A 157 2.14 3.47 15.52
N ALA A 158 2.40 2.16 15.58
CA ALA A 158 3.24 1.58 16.61
C ALA A 158 4.70 2.01 16.45
N GLU A 159 5.44 2.07 17.54
CA GLU A 159 6.89 2.18 17.51
C GLU A 159 7.52 0.89 16.99
N LYS A 160 8.78 0.96 16.56
CA LYS A 160 9.47 -0.20 15.98
C LYS A 160 9.56 -1.34 17.00
N GLY A 161 8.83 -2.42 16.75
CA GLY A 161 8.76 -3.61 17.60
C GLY A 161 7.40 -3.86 18.25
N ASP A 162 6.49 -2.89 18.22
CA ASP A 162 5.12 -3.03 18.68
C ASP A 162 4.16 -3.29 17.51
N HIS A 163 2.93 -3.65 17.83
CA HIS A 163 1.87 -3.85 16.85
C HIS A 163 0.88 -2.69 16.84
N ASP A 164 0.42 -2.33 15.65
CA ASP A 164 -0.66 -1.36 15.48
C ASP A 164 -1.92 -1.86 16.20
N VAL A 165 -2.62 -0.94 16.87
CA VAL A 165 -3.85 -1.24 17.60
C VAL A 165 -4.98 -0.42 17.00
N SER A 166 -6.07 -1.11 16.63
CA SER A 166 -7.29 -0.44 16.16
C SER A 166 -7.93 0.33 17.32
N VAL A 167 -8.19 1.61 17.12
CA VAL A 167 -8.69 2.53 18.16
C VAL A 167 -9.81 3.40 17.58
N SER A 168 -10.65 3.93 18.46
CA SER A 168 -11.64 4.94 18.11
C SER A 168 -11.02 6.35 18.06
N ARG A 169 -11.76 7.28 17.47
CA ARG A 169 -11.45 8.71 17.53
C ARG A 169 -11.20 9.18 18.97
N ASP A 170 -12.12 8.87 19.87
CA ASP A 170 -12.08 9.36 21.25
C ASP A 170 -10.89 8.80 22.02
N GLU A 171 -10.51 7.55 21.76
CA GLU A 171 -9.28 6.96 22.32
C GLU A 171 -8.04 7.67 21.81
N LEU A 172 -7.94 7.98 20.49
CA LEU A 172 -6.81 8.74 19.93
C LEU A 172 -6.67 10.13 20.56
N LEU A 173 -7.79 10.84 20.74
CA LEU A 173 -7.79 12.14 21.38
C LEU A 173 -7.41 12.04 22.87
N ALA A 174 -7.94 11.04 23.58
CA ALA A 174 -7.61 10.81 24.99
C ALA A 174 -6.13 10.45 25.20
N MET A 175 -5.51 9.77 24.25
CA MET A 175 -4.06 9.47 24.23
C MET A 175 -3.20 10.70 23.88
N GLY A 176 -3.80 11.83 23.49
CA GLY A 176 -3.07 13.01 23.03
C GLY A 176 -2.25 12.79 21.76
N ARG A 177 -2.59 11.76 20.97
CA ARG A 177 -1.86 11.41 19.73
C ARG A 177 -2.10 12.41 18.60
N ILE A 178 -3.30 13.00 18.55
CA ILE A 178 -3.72 13.93 17.50
C ILE A 178 -4.70 14.96 18.10
N SER A 179 -4.71 16.18 17.58
CA SER A 179 -5.73 17.18 17.94
C SER A 179 -7.09 16.82 17.31
N ALA A 180 -8.19 17.28 17.91
CA ALA A 180 -9.52 17.09 17.35
C ALA A 180 -9.63 17.72 15.94
N GLU A 181 -9.06 18.91 15.74
CA GLU A 181 -9.04 19.61 14.45
C GLU A 181 -8.34 18.79 13.37
N ASP A 182 -7.13 18.28 13.67
CA ASP A 182 -6.37 17.46 12.73
C ASP A 182 -7.08 16.14 12.40
N PHE A 183 -7.73 15.54 13.42
CA PHE A 183 -8.49 14.32 13.21
C PHE A 183 -9.67 14.55 12.27
N GLU A 184 -10.49 15.59 12.52
CA GLU A 184 -11.65 15.89 11.67
C GLU A 184 -11.23 16.23 10.23
N ALA A 185 -10.18 17.02 10.06
CA ALA A 185 -9.63 17.35 8.75
C ALA A 185 -9.13 16.09 8.00
N GLY A 186 -8.39 15.23 8.70
CA GLY A 186 -7.91 13.97 8.14
C GLY A 186 -9.04 13.02 7.80
N ALA A 187 -10.03 12.85 8.69
CA ALA A 187 -11.20 11.99 8.48
C ALA A 187 -12.03 12.44 7.26
N ALA A 188 -12.25 13.74 7.10
CA ALA A 188 -12.93 14.29 5.94
C ALA A 188 -12.17 14.00 4.64
N LEU A 189 -10.83 14.21 4.64
CA LEU A 189 -9.98 13.97 3.49
C LEU A 189 -10.00 12.50 3.07
N VAL A 190 -9.77 11.56 3.99
CA VAL A 190 -9.73 10.12 3.65
C VAL A 190 -11.10 9.59 3.26
N SER A 191 -12.19 10.12 3.81
CA SER A 191 -13.56 9.76 3.43
C SER A 191 -13.88 10.20 2.00
N ALA A 192 -13.48 11.40 1.61
CA ALA A 192 -13.63 11.91 0.26
C ALA A 192 -12.83 11.06 -0.75
N LEU A 193 -11.56 10.76 -0.42
CA LEU A 193 -10.69 9.91 -1.23
C LEU A 193 -11.26 8.50 -1.40
N PHE A 194 -11.74 7.89 -0.32
CA PHE A 194 -12.29 6.54 -0.38
C PHE A 194 -13.57 6.49 -1.23
N THR A 195 -14.46 7.47 -1.05
CA THR A 195 -15.68 7.59 -1.86
C THR A 195 -15.37 7.76 -3.35
N PHE A 196 -14.39 8.62 -3.67
CA PHE A 196 -13.92 8.78 -5.05
C PHE A 196 -13.35 7.48 -5.60
N GLY A 197 -12.45 6.84 -4.84
CA GLY A 197 -11.82 5.57 -5.22
C GLY A 197 -12.84 4.47 -5.47
N GLN A 198 -13.88 4.34 -4.62
CA GLN A 198 -14.94 3.35 -4.79
C GLN A 198 -15.70 3.55 -6.10
N ARG A 199 -16.11 4.78 -6.41
CA ARG A 199 -16.82 5.11 -7.67
C ARG A 199 -15.93 4.82 -8.87
N PHE A 200 -14.69 5.29 -8.83
CA PHE A 200 -13.73 5.10 -9.90
C PHE A 200 -13.45 3.62 -10.20
N CYS A 201 -13.33 2.79 -9.16
CA CYS A 201 -13.11 1.36 -9.27
C CYS A 201 -14.36 0.61 -9.75
N ALA A 202 -15.55 1.03 -9.32
CA ALA A 202 -16.80 0.41 -9.74
C ALA A 202 -17.01 0.51 -11.26
N ASP A 203 -16.66 1.64 -11.88
CA ASP A 203 -16.70 1.84 -13.33
C ASP A 203 -15.75 0.89 -14.09
N ARG A 204 -14.87 0.17 -13.39
CA ARG A 204 -13.88 -0.78 -13.90
C ARG A 204 -14.12 -2.23 -13.45
N GLY A 205 -15.32 -2.48 -12.91
CA GLY A 205 -15.70 -3.80 -12.41
C GLY A 205 -14.93 -4.24 -11.16
N LEU A 206 -14.45 -3.27 -10.37
CA LEU A 206 -13.70 -3.53 -9.14
C LEU A 206 -14.43 -2.97 -7.92
N LEU A 207 -14.34 -3.68 -6.81
CA LEU A 207 -14.76 -3.22 -5.48
C LEU A 207 -13.52 -2.79 -4.71
N LEU A 208 -13.41 -1.51 -4.34
CA LEU A 208 -12.44 -1.03 -3.36
C LEU A 208 -13.00 -1.34 -1.96
N VAL A 209 -12.45 -2.35 -1.33
CA VAL A 209 -12.96 -3.00 -0.12
C VAL A 209 -12.58 -2.24 1.14
N ASP A 210 -11.29 -2.03 1.27
CA ASP A 210 -10.67 -1.22 2.31
C ASP A 210 -9.36 -0.61 1.80
N THR A 211 -8.91 0.42 2.48
CA THR A 211 -7.63 1.07 2.18
C THR A 211 -7.07 1.74 3.43
N LYS A 212 -5.75 1.72 3.54
CA LYS A 212 -4.99 2.47 4.52
C LYS A 212 -4.41 3.72 3.86
N TYR A 213 -4.58 4.87 4.50
CA TYR A 213 -3.91 6.11 4.12
C TYR A 213 -2.93 6.52 5.21
N GLU A 214 -1.90 7.21 4.80
CA GLU A 214 -1.03 7.99 5.67
C GLU A 214 -1.18 9.47 5.34
N LEU A 215 -1.31 10.29 6.37
CA LEU A 215 -1.40 11.74 6.25
C LEU A 215 -0.21 12.38 6.97
N GLY A 216 0.21 13.52 6.47
CA GLY A 216 1.28 14.30 7.08
C GLY A 216 1.01 15.79 7.01
N LYS A 217 1.71 16.55 7.86
CA LYS A 217 1.72 18.02 7.81
C LYS A 217 2.92 18.51 7.02
N THR A 218 2.66 19.33 6.01
CA THR A 218 3.68 20.09 5.30
C THR A 218 4.32 21.15 6.21
N PRO A 219 5.47 21.74 5.85
CA PRO A 219 6.10 22.80 6.63
C PRO A 219 5.21 24.03 6.88
N ASP A 220 4.24 24.30 6.00
CA ASP A 220 3.24 25.36 6.13
C ASP A 220 1.98 24.93 6.92
N GLY A 221 1.98 23.71 7.50
CA GLY A 221 0.95 23.20 8.40
C GLY A 221 -0.25 22.56 7.73
N ARG A 222 -0.28 22.43 6.39
CA ARG A 222 -1.40 21.77 5.68
C ARG A 222 -1.33 20.26 5.84
N ILE A 223 -2.48 19.63 6.04
CA ILE A 223 -2.61 18.18 6.03
C ILE A 223 -2.69 17.71 4.57
N VAL A 224 -1.83 16.76 4.20
CA VAL A 224 -1.74 16.20 2.86
C VAL A 224 -1.64 14.67 2.93
N VAL A 225 -2.01 14.00 1.83
CA VAL A 225 -1.76 12.56 1.67
C VAL A 225 -0.27 12.35 1.41
N ILE A 226 0.32 11.41 2.13
CA ILE A 226 1.71 11.01 1.98
C ILE A 226 1.80 9.52 1.67
N ASP A 227 3.00 9.05 1.34
CA ASP A 227 3.36 7.66 1.08
C ASP A 227 2.71 7.12 -0.21
N GLU A 228 1.63 6.40 -0.11
CA GLU A 228 0.89 5.85 -1.25
C GLU A 228 -0.62 5.88 -1.00
N MET A 229 -1.38 5.67 -2.05
CA MET A 229 -2.84 5.66 -1.99
C MET A 229 -3.40 4.67 -3.00
N HIS A 230 -4.39 3.86 -2.56
CA HIS A 230 -5.15 2.96 -3.42
C HIS A 230 -4.28 2.00 -4.27
N THR A 231 -3.12 1.61 -3.77
CA THR A 231 -2.31 0.56 -4.40
C THR A 231 -2.70 -0.81 -3.86
N PRO A 232 -2.36 -1.92 -4.53
CA PRO A 232 -2.57 -3.26 -3.99
C PRO A 232 -1.82 -3.56 -2.69
N ASP A 233 -0.86 -2.72 -2.28
CA ASP A 233 -0.16 -2.84 -1.00
C ASP A 233 -0.92 -2.17 0.14
N SER A 234 -1.57 -1.04 -0.12
CA SER A 234 -2.36 -0.28 0.86
C SER A 234 -3.85 -0.61 0.83
N SER A 235 -4.34 -1.30 -0.20
CA SER A 235 -5.77 -1.49 -0.44
C SER A 235 -6.10 -2.91 -0.86
N ARG A 236 -7.32 -3.31 -0.54
CA ARG A 236 -7.91 -4.58 -0.97
C ARG A 236 -8.91 -4.32 -2.09
N TYR A 237 -8.77 -5.07 -3.19
CA TYR A 237 -9.64 -5.00 -4.36
C TYR A 237 -10.28 -6.36 -4.63
N TRP A 238 -11.60 -6.37 -4.86
CA TRP A 238 -12.31 -7.56 -5.33
C TRP A 238 -12.90 -7.34 -6.71
N PHE A 239 -13.09 -8.43 -7.46
CA PHE A 239 -13.81 -8.40 -8.73
C PHE A 239 -15.32 -8.32 -8.45
N ALA A 240 -15.97 -7.30 -9.01
CA ALA A 240 -17.38 -7.03 -8.75
C ALA A 240 -18.30 -8.11 -9.34
N ASP A 241 -17.96 -8.64 -10.50
CA ASP A 241 -18.75 -9.63 -11.25
C ASP A 241 -18.81 -11.00 -10.56
N SER A 242 -17.74 -11.39 -9.86
CA SER A 242 -17.68 -12.67 -9.15
C SER A 242 -18.10 -12.61 -7.68
N TYR A 243 -18.17 -11.40 -7.09
CA TYR A 243 -18.32 -11.21 -5.65
C TYR A 243 -19.58 -11.85 -5.07
N GLU A 244 -20.77 -11.50 -5.60
CA GLU A 244 -22.05 -12.00 -5.07
C GLU A 244 -22.18 -13.52 -5.19
N GLY A 245 -21.76 -14.07 -6.33
CA GLY A 245 -21.81 -15.52 -6.56
C GLY A 245 -20.89 -16.29 -5.60
N ARG A 246 -19.68 -15.76 -5.36
CA ARG A 246 -18.73 -16.39 -4.42
C ARG A 246 -19.20 -16.25 -2.98
N LEU A 247 -19.69 -15.08 -2.60
CA LEU A 247 -20.25 -14.85 -1.25
C LEU A 247 -21.39 -15.81 -0.94
N THR A 248 -22.30 -16.04 -1.88
CA THR A 248 -23.42 -16.98 -1.73
C THR A 248 -22.95 -18.42 -1.52
N ARG A 249 -21.83 -18.81 -2.13
CA ARG A 249 -21.23 -20.15 -1.96
C ARG A 249 -20.31 -20.26 -0.74
N GLY A 250 -20.12 -19.15 0.02
CA GLY A 250 -19.18 -19.11 1.16
C GLY A 250 -17.71 -19.15 0.74
N GLU A 251 -17.41 -18.75 -0.49
CA GLU A 251 -16.04 -18.68 -1.04
C GLU A 251 -15.42 -17.31 -0.77
N GLU A 252 -14.09 -17.27 -0.66
CA GLU A 252 -13.37 -15.99 -0.59
C GLU A 252 -13.52 -15.21 -1.90
N PRO A 253 -13.75 -13.88 -1.85
CA PRO A 253 -13.79 -13.04 -3.05
C PRO A 253 -12.49 -13.14 -3.86
N GLU A 254 -12.62 -13.02 -5.16
CA GLU A 254 -11.48 -12.97 -6.06
C GLU A 254 -10.81 -11.60 -5.99
N SER A 255 -9.47 -11.58 -5.87
CA SER A 255 -8.69 -10.36 -5.59
C SER A 255 -7.37 -10.32 -6.33
N PHE A 256 -6.79 -9.12 -6.46
CA PHE A 256 -5.44 -8.91 -7.02
C PHE A 256 -4.32 -8.93 -5.99
N ASP A 257 -4.65 -8.92 -4.72
CA ASP A 257 -3.74 -8.59 -3.64
C ASP A 257 -2.69 -9.68 -3.32
N LYS A 258 -1.92 -9.41 -2.28
CA LYS A 258 -0.90 -10.30 -1.71
C LYS A 258 -1.41 -11.67 -1.26
N GLU A 259 -2.71 -11.94 -1.37
CA GLU A 259 -3.33 -13.17 -0.90
C GLU A 259 -2.81 -14.40 -1.64
N TYR A 260 -2.47 -14.25 -2.94
CA TYR A 260 -1.80 -15.31 -3.70
C TYR A 260 -0.49 -15.73 -3.03
N LEU A 261 0.35 -14.76 -2.69
CA LEU A 261 1.63 -15.03 -2.04
C LEU A 261 1.44 -15.54 -0.61
N ARG A 262 0.49 -14.97 0.13
CA ARG A 262 0.16 -15.45 1.49
C ARG A 262 -0.31 -16.90 1.49
N ARG A 263 -1.16 -17.30 0.53
CA ARG A 263 -1.63 -18.68 0.39
C ARG A 263 -0.48 -19.63 0.06
N PHE A 264 0.42 -19.23 -0.84
CA PHE A 264 1.62 -20.01 -1.12
C PHE A 264 2.46 -20.22 0.15
N LEU A 265 2.74 -19.16 0.89
CA LEU A 265 3.53 -19.23 2.13
C LEU A 265 2.84 -20.07 3.21
N ALA A 266 1.52 -19.92 3.36
CA ALA A 266 0.73 -20.71 4.30
C ALA A 266 0.75 -22.20 3.95
N ALA A 267 0.67 -22.56 2.66
CA ALA A 267 0.80 -23.93 2.17
C ALA A 267 2.21 -24.50 2.41
N ALA A 268 3.24 -23.63 2.38
CA ALA A 268 4.61 -23.98 2.75
C ALA A 268 4.86 -23.99 4.27
N GLY A 269 3.80 -23.83 5.10
CA GLY A 269 3.89 -23.86 6.57
C GLY A 269 4.27 -22.55 7.23
N PHE A 270 4.43 -21.46 6.48
CA PHE A 270 4.81 -20.14 7.02
C PHE A 270 3.58 -19.26 7.29
N ARG A 271 3.41 -18.84 8.54
CA ARG A 271 2.31 -17.97 9.00
C ARG A 271 2.78 -16.69 9.71
N GLY A 272 4.04 -16.30 9.46
CA GLY A 272 4.66 -15.12 10.07
C GLY A 272 5.86 -15.44 10.95
N ASP A 273 5.92 -16.62 11.55
CA ASP A 273 6.99 -17.04 12.46
C ASP A 273 7.97 -18.01 11.79
N GLY A 274 9.21 -18.02 12.31
CA GLY A 274 10.26 -18.93 11.83
C GLY A 274 10.96 -18.47 10.54
N PRO A 275 11.72 -19.36 9.87
CA PRO A 275 12.43 -19.06 8.64
C PRO A 275 11.44 -18.88 7.46
N ILE A 276 11.69 -17.86 6.64
CA ILE A 276 10.89 -17.60 5.44
C ILE A 276 11.27 -18.65 4.39
N PRO A 277 10.31 -19.43 3.87
CA PRO A 277 10.59 -20.37 2.80
C PRO A 277 10.97 -19.63 1.50
N PRO A 278 11.87 -20.18 0.67
CA PRO A 278 12.22 -19.59 -0.60
C PRO A 278 10.99 -19.50 -1.51
N ILE A 279 10.82 -18.35 -2.16
CA ILE A 279 9.73 -18.13 -3.12
C ILE A 279 10.23 -18.50 -4.52
N PRO A 280 9.71 -19.56 -5.15
CA PRO A 280 10.13 -19.97 -6.48
C PRO A 280 9.88 -18.88 -7.53
N ASP A 281 10.69 -18.84 -8.58
CA ASP A 281 10.60 -17.83 -9.63
C ASP A 281 9.23 -17.80 -10.32
N ASP A 282 8.59 -18.96 -10.54
CA ASP A 282 7.25 -19.01 -11.13
C ASP A 282 6.19 -18.36 -10.21
N VAL A 283 6.34 -18.50 -8.90
CA VAL A 283 5.47 -17.83 -7.91
C VAL A 283 5.73 -16.32 -7.92
N ARG A 284 6.99 -15.90 -8.00
CA ARG A 284 7.38 -14.48 -8.10
C ARG A 284 6.83 -13.85 -9.38
N VAL A 285 6.95 -14.55 -10.52
CA VAL A 285 6.41 -14.12 -11.83
C VAL A 285 4.89 -13.97 -11.77
N GLU A 286 4.18 -14.97 -11.23
CA GLU A 286 2.72 -14.92 -11.15
C GLU A 286 2.26 -13.81 -10.18
N ALA A 287 2.93 -13.63 -9.05
CA ALA A 287 2.64 -12.52 -8.14
C ALA A 287 2.82 -11.17 -8.85
N SER A 288 3.94 -10.97 -9.56
CA SER A 288 4.18 -9.73 -10.33
C SER A 288 3.13 -9.50 -11.41
N ARG A 289 2.71 -10.57 -12.12
CA ARG A 289 1.65 -10.49 -13.12
C ARG A 289 0.35 -9.95 -12.53
N ARG A 290 -0.01 -10.35 -11.29
CA ARG A 290 -1.20 -9.85 -10.59
C ARG A 290 -1.09 -8.38 -10.24
N TYR A 291 0.08 -7.90 -9.82
CA TYR A 291 0.31 -6.46 -9.60
C TYR A 291 0.17 -5.66 -10.90
N ILE A 292 0.70 -6.17 -12.00
CA ILE A 292 0.57 -5.55 -13.32
C ILE A 292 -0.90 -5.55 -13.77
N GLU A 293 -1.61 -6.65 -13.60
CA GLU A 293 -3.04 -6.74 -13.91
C GLU A 293 -3.86 -5.72 -13.11
N ALA A 294 -3.54 -5.54 -11.82
CA ALA A 294 -4.16 -4.51 -11.00
C ALA A 294 -3.90 -3.10 -11.57
N PHE A 295 -2.67 -2.81 -11.99
CA PHE A 295 -2.33 -1.54 -12.64
C PHE A 295 -3.18 -1.33 -13.90
N GLU A 296 -3.19 -2.30 -14.82
CA GLU A 296 -3.89 -2.20 -16.09
C GLU A 296 -5.42 -2.04 -15.91
N ARG A 297 -6.00 -2.76 -14.95
CA ARG A 297 -7.43 -2.63 -14.63
C ARG A 297 -7.77 -1.29 -13.99
N ILE A 298 -6.99 -0.86 -13.00
CA ILE A 298 -7.24 0.39 -12.29
C ILE A 298 -7.05 1.59 -13.22
N THR A 299 -5.95 1.62 -13.97
CA THR A 299 -5.62 2.79 -14.83
C THR A 299 -6.36 2.78 -16.15
N GLY A 300 -6.69 1.60 -16.67
CA GLY A 300 -7.20 1.41 -18.04
C GLY A 300 -6.10 1.51 -19.11
N ALA A 301 -4.83 1.58 -18.72
CA ALA A 301 -3.67 1.70 -19.60
C ALA A 301 -2.79 0.46 -19.51
N PRO A 302 -2.11 0.06 -20.60
CA PRO A 302 -1.13 -1.03 -20.55
C PRO A 302 0.04 -0.66 -19.65
N PHE A 303 0.58 -1.63 -18.93
CA PHE A 303 1.81 -1.46 -18.17
C PHE A 303 3.02 -1.70 -19.09
N GLU A 304 3.81 -0.67 -19.29
CA GLU A 304 5.06 -0.71 -20.05
C GLU A 304 6.24 -0.67 -19.08
N PRO A 305 6.89 -1.82 -18.79
CA PRO A 305 8.00 -1.86 -17.86
C PRO A 305 9.23 -1.18 -18.46
N ASP A 306 9.97 -0.47 -17.64
CA ASP A 306 11.35 -0.11 -17.94
C ASP A 306 12.25 -1.26 -17.52
N LEU A 307 12.95 -1.87 -18.49
CA LEU A 307 13.79 -3.05 -18.29
C LEU A 307 15.29 -2.72 -18.23
N ASP A 308 15.65 -1.44 -18.25
CA ASP A 308 17.03 -1.03 -18.02
C ASP A 308 17.50 -1.46 -16.63
N ASP A 309 18.81 -1.55 -16.46
CA ASP A 309 19.38 -1.83 -15.14
C ASP A 309 18.92 -0.79 -14.11
N PRO A 310 18.19 -1.17 -13.07
CA PRO A 310 17.55 -0.20 -12.17
C PRO A 310 18.54 0.73 -11.46
N GLU A 311 19.73 0.22 -11.11
CA GLU A 311 20.77 1.03 -10.46
C GLU A 311 21.29 2.11 -11.40
N THR A 312 21.72 1.73 -12.57
CA THR A 312 22.22 2.62 -13.60
C THR A 312 21.16 3.64 -14.02
N ARG A 313 19.93 3.19 -14.21
CA ARG A 313 18.80 4.03 -14.61
C ARG A 313 18.48 5.08 -13.54
N MET A 314 18.31 4.67 -12.28
CA MET A 314 17.98 5.60 -11.19
C MET A 314 19.09 6.62 -11.00
N ARG A 315 20.36 6.21 -10.99
CA ARG A 315 21.48 7.15 -10.89
C ARG A 315 21.45 8.19 -12.02
N LYS A 316 21.29 7.73 -13.27
CA LYS A 316 21.17 8.62 -14.44
C LYS A 316 20.00 9.60 -14.31
N ASN A 317 18.80 9.09 -13.99
CA ASN A 317 17.58 9.89 -13.92
C ASN A 317 17.59 10.89 -12.75
N LEU A 318 18.36 10.60 -11.70
CA LEU A 318 18.55 11.46 -10.54
C LEU A 318 19.78 12.39 -10.66
N GLY A 319 20.49 12.36 -11.79
CA GLY A 319 21.66 13.21 -12.03
C GLY A 319 22.87 12.86 -11.16
N LEU A 320 22.94 11.62 -10.68
CA LEU A 320 24.08 11.11 -9.90
C LEU A 320 25.15 10.53 -10.81
N SER A 321 26.41 10.55 -10.36
CA SER A 321 27.51 9.93 -11.10
C SER A 321 27.28 8.43 -11.27
N ALA A 322 27.70 7.88 -12.41
CA ALA A 322 27.69 6.45 -12.67
C ALA A 322 28.66 5.67 -11.74
N GLU A 323 29.69 6.36 -11.21
CA GLU A 323 30.67 5.81 -10.28
C GLU A 323 30.13 5.95 -8.84
N GLY A 324 29.66 4.88 -8.29
CA GLY A 324 29.24 4.74 -6.91
C GLY A 324 29.26 3.25 -6.55
N PRO A 325 29.30 2.89 -5.26
CA PRO A 325 29.23 1.49 -4.87
C PRO A 325 27.93 0.88 -5.41
N SER A 326 28.05 -0.28 -6.09
CA SER A 326 26.88 -1.05 -6.47
C SER A 326 26.15 -1.53 -5.24
N TRP A 327 24.82 -1.31 -5.15
CA TRP A 327 24.01 -1.84 -4.06
C TRP A 327 23.56 -3.29 -4.26
N ARG A 328 23.91 -3.92 -5.39
CA ARG A 328 23.62 -5.34 -5.61
C ARG A 328 24.54 -6.19 -4.75
N ARG A 329 23.94 -7.05 -3.94
CA ARG A 329 24.69 -8.12 -3.29
C ARG A 329 25.06 -9.14 -4.37
N SER A 330 26.35 -9.43 -4.49
CA SER A 330 26.91 -10.53 -5.30
C SER A 330 26.37 -11.88 -4.84
#